data_5114f5d4182e920b1fa5df61cec3514f
#
_entry.id   5114f5d4182e920b1fa5df61cec3514f
#
_cell.length_a   1.000
_cell.length_b   1.000
_cell.length_c   1.000
_cell.angle_alpha   90.00
_cell.angle_beta   90.00
_cell.angle_gamma   90.00
#
_symmetry.space_group_name_H-M   'P 1'
#
loop_
_entity.id
_entity.type
_entity.pdbx_description
1 polymer ?
#
loop_
_entity_poly.entity_id
_entity_poly.type
_entity_poly.pdbx_seq_one_letter_code
_entity_poly.pdbx_strand_id
1 'polypeptide(L)'
;AVVAKPKTVRRAKPVFRPGGFIYELNVRGFTMRHPDVPEKLRGTVAALAHPAIIEHLQRLGVSEVELMPVTAWIDERHLPPLGLANGWGYNPVTFMALDPRLAPGGLADLRHAVAALHGAGIGVILDLVFNHTGESDALGTSLSLRGLDSRAYYRHAADGQLINDTGTGNTV
;
A
#
# COMPACT_ATOMS: atom_id res chain seq x y z
N ALA A 1 14.77 5.18 11.85
CA ALA A 1 14.77 4.34 10.64
C ALA A 1 15.52 3.03 10.93
N VAL A 2 14.98 1.91 10.53
CA VAL A 2 15.63 0.59 10.67
C VAL A 2 16.07 0.17 9.27
N VAL A 3 17.39 -0.03 9.10
CA VAL A 3 17.92 -0.59 7.86
C VAL A 3 17.74 -2.11 7.90
N ALA A 4 16.82 -2.62 7.11
CA ALA A 4 16.63 -4.06 6.97
C ALA A 4 17.76 -4.65 6.12
N LYS A 5 18.38 -5.75 6.61
CA LYS A 5 19.32 -6.50 5.77
C LYS A 5 18.56 -7.10 4.59
N PRO A 6 19.02 -6.90 3.34
CA PRO A 6 18.40 -7.53 2.18
C PRO A 6 18.51 -9.05 2.33
N LYS A 7 17.37 -9.72 2.38
CA LYS A 7 17.34 -11.19 2.26
C LYS A 7 17.29 -11.52 0.78
N THR A 8 18.14 -12.44 0.33
CA THR A 8 18.04 -12.97 -1.03
C THR A 8 16.65 -13.56 -1.24
N VAL A 9 15.85 -12.89 -2.05
CA VAL A 9 14.52 -13.38 -2.42
C VAL A 9 14.68 -14.21 -3.68
N ARG A 10 14.32 -15.49 -3.65
CA ARG A 10 14.15 -16.27 -4.88
C ARG A 10 13.09 -15.53 -5.71
N ARG A 11 13.45 -15.09 -6.91
CA ARG A 11 12.50 -14.55 -7.87
C ARG A 11 11.56 -15.69 -8.28
N ALA A 12 10.35 -15.74 -7.69
CA ALA A 12 9.28 -16.56 -8.24
C ALA A 12 8.84 -15.94 -9.57
N LYS A 13 8.44 -16.79 -10.52
CA LYS A 13 7.79 -16.27 -11.74
C LYS A 13 6.48 -15.60 -11.34
N PRO A 14 6.16 -14.41 -11.87
CA PRO A 14 4.85 -13.80 -11.64
C PRO A 14 3.74 -14.79 -12.03
N VAL A 15 2.74 -14.91 -11.18
CA VAL A 15 1.51 -15.62 -11.51
C VAL A 15 0.61 -14.59 -12.18
N PHE A 16 0.59 -14.59 -13.51
CA PHE A 16 -0.23 -13.69 -14.32
C PHE A 16 -0.81 -14.47 -15.48
N ARG A 17 -2.09 -14.28 -15.77
CA ARG A 17 -2.82 -14.92 -16.86
C ARG A 17 -3.49 -13.87 -17.74
N PRO A 18 -3.10 -13.70 -19.01
CA PRO A 18 -3.82 -12.85 -19.94
C PRO A 18 -5.29 -13.21 -20.01
N GLY A 19 -6.19 -12.22 -19.92
CA GLY A 19 -7.64 -12.45 -19.90
C GLY A 19 -8.19 -12.96 -18.55
N GLY A 20 -7.39 -12.90 -17.49
CA GLY A 20 -7.82 -13.20 -16.12
C GLY A 20 -8.72 -12.14 -15.54
N PHE A 21 -9.23 -12.42 -14.33
CA PHE A 21 -10.05 -11.50 -13.55
C PHE A 21 -9.23 -10.89 -12.41
N ILE A 22 -8.93 -9.60 -12.51
CA ILE A 22 -8.26 -8.82 -11.47
C ILE A 22 -9.31 -8.33 -10.48
N TYR A 23 -9.10 -8.61 -9.21
CA TYR A 23 -9.95 -8.14 -8.11
C TYR A 23 -9.17 -7.12 -7.28
N GLU A 24 -9.52 -5.83 -7.43
CA GLU A 24 -9.00 -4.76 -6.59
C GLU A 24 -9.62 -4.84 -5.20
N LEU A 25 -8.80 -4.75 -4.15
CA LEU A 25 -9.29 -4.77 -2.78
C LEU A 25 -8.53 -3.82 -1.85
N ASN A 26 -9.29 -3.19 -0.95
CA ASN A 26 -8.75 -2.53 0.22
C ASN A 26 -8.49 -3.57 1.31
N VAL A 27 -7.24 -3.76 1.71
CA VAL A 27 -6.81 -4.82 2.65
C VAL A 27 -7.64 -4.79 3.94
N ARG A 28 -7.80 -3.59 4.53
CA ARG A 28 -8.57 -3.44 5.77
C ARG A 28 -10.06 -3.73 5.54
N GLY A 29 -10.66 -3.10 4.56
CA GLY A 29 -12.08 -3.24 4.27
C GLY A 29 -12.49 -4.67 3.94
N PHE A 30 -11.63 -5.38 3.22
CA PHE A 30 -11.92 -6.73 2.73
C PHE A 30 -12.06 -7.78 3.84
N THR A 31 -11.25 -7.69 4.90
CA THR A 31 -11.23 -8.72 5.94
C THR A 31 -11.74 -8.28 7.31
N MET A 32 -11.93 -6.96 7.54
CA MET A 32 -12.23 -6.40 8.86
C MET A 32 -13.48 -6.98 9.52
N ARG A 33 -14.49 -7.34 8.73
CA ARG A 33 -15.76 -7.91 9.19
C ARG A 33 -15.95 -9.37 8.82
N HIS A 34 -14.91 -10.05 8.33
CA HIS A 34 -15.03 -11.44 7.90
C HIS A 34 -15.22 -12.37 9.11
N PRO A 35 -16.31 -13.15 9.20
CA PRO A 35 -16.62 -13.94 10.37
C PRO A 35 -15.59 -15.03 10.68
N ASP A 36 -15.07 -15.69 9.62
CA ASP A 36 -14.16 -16.83 9.74
C ASP A 36 -12.69 -16.43 9.91
N VAL A 37 -12.35 -15.15 9.72
CA VAL A 37 -10.99 -14.66 9.96
C VAL A 37 -10.81 -14.36 11.45
N PRO A 38 -9.77 -14.89 12.11
CA PRO A 38 -9.46 -14.57 13.50
C PRO A 38 -9.36 -13.07 13.74
N GLU A 39 -9.98 -12.55 14.79
CA GLU A 39 -10.10 -11.12 15.06
C GLU A 39 -8.75 -10.39 15.01
N LYS A 40 -7.70 -10.99 15.57
CA LYS A 40 -6.34 -10.44 15.56
C LYS A 40 -5.70 -10.27 14.19
N LEU A 41 -6.23 -10.95 13.16
CA LEU A 41 -5.75 -10.84 11.77
C LEU A 41 -6.61 -9.91 10.92
N ARG A 42 -7.85 -9.63 11.35
CA ARG A 42 -8.79 -8.83 10.56
C ARG A 42 -8.21 -7.47 10.23
N GLY A 43 -8.41 -7.04 9.00
CA GLY A 43 -7.93 -5.75 8.50
C GLY A 43 -6.43 -5.69 8.23
N THR A 44 -5.71 -6.81 8.30
CA THR A 44 -4.28 -6.86 8.04
C THR A 44 -3.94 -7.62 6.76
N VAL A 45 -2.75 -7.38 6.21
CA VAL A 45 -2.22 -8.12 5.05
C VAL A 45 -2.11 -9.61 5.35
N ALA A 46 -1.77 -10.00 6.58
CA ALA A 46 -1.68 -11.40 6.99
C ALA A 46 -3.02 -12.15 6.88
N ALA A 47 -4.15 -11.45 7.00
CA ALA A 47 -5.47 -12.04 6.81
C ALA A 47 -5.70 -12.58 5.40
N LEU A 48 -5.02 -12.04 4.39
CA LEU A 48 -5.14 -12.51 3.00
C LEU A 48 -4.62 -13.93 2.80
N ALA A 49 -3.77 -14.43 3.71
CA ALA A 49 -3.31 -15.82 3.72
C ALA A 49 -4.32 -16.80 4.37
N HIS A 50 -5.42 -16.29 4.94
CA HIS A 50 -6.39 -17.16 5.61
C HIS A 50 -7.15 -18.02 4.58
N PRO A 51 -7.35 -19.34 4.85
CA PRO A 51 -8.02 -20.25 3.92
C PRO A 51 -9.38 -19.74 3.42
N ALA A 52 -10.23 -19.23 4.31
CA ALA A 52 -11.55 -18.71 3.94
C ALA A 52 -11.48 -17.53 2.94
N ILE A 53 -10.43 -16.71 2.99
CA ILE A 53 -10.19 -15.62 2.05
C ILE A 53 -9.77 -16.20 0.69
N ILE A 54 -8.84 -17.14 0.69
CA ILE A 54 -8.34 -17.78 -0.53
C ILE A 54 -9.48 -18.54 -1.23
N GLU A 55 -10.26 -19.31 -0.50
CA GLU A 55 -11.41 -20.04 -1.03
C GLU A 55 -12.47 -19.08 -1.61
N HIS A 56 -12.70 -17.95 -0.96
CA HIS A 56 -13.63 -16.94 -1.50
C HIS A 56 -13.14 -16.39 -2.85
N LEU A 57 -11.88 -16.01 -2.95
CA LEU A 57 -11.28 -15.51 -4.20
C LEU A 57 -11.29 -16.57 -5.30
N GLN A 58 -10.99 -17.83 -4.96
CA GLN A 58 -11.07 -18.95 -5.91
C GLN A 58 -12.49 -19.19 -6.42
N ARG A 59 -13.50 -19.14 -5.54
CA ARG A 59 -14.92 -19.29 -5.93
C ARG A 59 -15.40 -18.18 -6.87
N LEU A 60 -14.84 -16.96 -6.72
CA LEU A 60 -15.11 -15.86 -7.65
C LEU A 60 -14.37 -16.00 -8.99
N GLY A 61 -13.45 -16.93 -9.11
CA GLY A 61 -12.62 -17.10 -10.30
C GLY A 61 -11.54 -16.02 -10.45
N VAL A 62 -11.12 -15.40 -9.35
CA VAL A 62 -10.08 -14.38 -9.34
C VAL A 62 -8.74 -14.98 -9.74
N SER A 63 -8.09 -14.41 -10.73
CA SER A 63 -6.75 -14.79 -11.16
C SER A 63 -5.65 -13.95 -10.52
N GLU A 64 -5.92 -12.68 -10.26
CA GLU A 64 -5.02 -11.74 -9.59
C GLU A 64 -5.79 -10.87 -8.59
N VAL A 65 -5.18 -10.61 -7.44
CA VAL A 65 -5.64 -9.54 -6.54
C VAL A 65 -4.76 -8.32 -6.70
N GLU A 66 -5.38 -7.16 -6.82
CA GLU A 66 -4.72 -5.87 -6.77
C GLU A 66 -4.94 -5.25 -5.40
N LEU A 67 -3.86 -5.09 -4.65
CA LEU A 67 -3.92 -4.49 -3.33
C LEU A 67 -3.82 -2.98 -3.43
N MET A 68 -4.89 -2.26 -3.04
CA MET A 68 -4.80 -0.82 -2.81
C MET A 68 -3.61 -0.51 -1.89
N PRO A 69 -3.09 0.72 -1.86
CA PRO A 69 -1.79 1.02 -1.25
C PRO A 69 -1.60 0.42 0.14
N VAL A 70 -0.51 -0.31 0.31
CA VAL A 70 -0.10 -0.94 1.58
C VAL A 70 1.14 -0.29 2.18
N THR A 71 1.72 0.69 1.51
CA THR A 71 2.85 1.49 2.02
C THR A 71 2.37 2.50 3.05
N ALA A 72 3.25 2.93 3.94
CA ALA A 72 2.90 3.86 5.00
C ALA A 72 2.42 5.21 4.45
N TRP A 73 1.25 5.66 4.92
CA TRP A 73 0.62 6.91 4.54
C TRP A 73 0.21 7.75 5.75
N ILE A 74 -0.09 9.02 5.50
CA ILE A 74 -0.68 9.94 6.49
C ILE A 74 -2.06 10.42 6.02
N ASP A 75 -2.82 10.92 6.98
CA ASP A 75 -4.08 11.58 6.68
C ASP A 75 -3.83 12.95 6.03
N GLU A 76 -4.64 13.33 5.07
CA GLU A 76 -4.68 14.68 4.53
C GLU A 76 -5.09 15.66 5.64
N ARG A 77 -4.47 16.85 5.66
CA ARG A 77 -4.64 17.84 6.73
C ARG A 77 -6.08 18.23 7.06
N HIS A 78 -6.98 18.10 6.11
CA HIS A 78 -8.40 18.44 6.30
C HIS A 78 -9.22 17.33 6.94
N LEU A 79 -8.73 16.07 6.98
CA LEU A 79 -9.50 14.93 7.50
C LEU A 79 -9.59 14.90 9.03
N PRO A 80 -8.47 15.01 9.80
CA PRO A 80 -8.51 14.90 11.25
C PRO A 80 -9.45 15.91 11.95
N PRO A 81 -9.52 17.20 11.53
CA PRO A 81 -10.46 18.15 12.10
C PRO A 81 -11.94 17.76 11.92
N LEU A 82 -12.22 16.92 10.92
CA LEU A 82 -13.57 16.40 10.63
C LEU A 82 -13.83 15.05 11.32
N GLY A 83 -12.91 14.53 12.11
CA GLY A 83 -12.97 13.20 12.70
C GLY A 83 -12.82 12.07 11.68
N LEU A 84 -12.26 12.36 10.51
CA LEU A 84 -12.05 11.42 9.41
C LEU A 84 -10.58 11.00 9.33
N ALA A 85 -10.33 9.87 8.68
CA ALA A 85 -9.01 9.36 8.38
C ALA A 85 -8.93 8.83 6.94
N ASN A 86 -7.75 8.88 6.34
CA ASN A 86 -7.49 8.29 5.02
C ASN A 86 -7.54 6.76 5.12
N GLY A 87 -8.55 6.17 4.49
CA GLY A 87 -8.73 4.72 4.45
C GLY A 87 -8.18 4.05 3.18
N TRP A 88 -7.75 4.84 2.17
CA TRP A 88 -7.33 4.32 0.87
C TRP A 88 -5.83 4.17 0.72
N GLY A 89 -5.04 5.01 1.41
CA GLY A 89 -3.58 4.93 1.40
C GLY A 89 -2.87 5.69 0.29
N TYR A 90 -3.58 6.46 -0.55
CA TYR A 90 -2.99 7.23 -1.66
C TYR A 90 -2.31 8.54 -1.22
N ASN A 91 -1.77 8.60 -0.02
CA ASN A 91 -1.05 9.75 0.52
C ASN A 91 0.27 9.31 1.20
N PRO A 92 1.23 8.74 0.41
CA PRO A 92 2.36 7.99 0.95
C PRO A 92 3.37 8.89 1.66
N VAL A 93 3.90 8.39 2.77
CA VAL A 93 5.08 8.96 3.46
C VAL A 93 6.36 8.36 2.90
N THR A 94 6.29 7.10 2.51
CA THR A 94 7.41 6.34 1.97
C THR A 94 6.93 5.34 0.93
N PHE A 95 7.77 5.05 -0.07
CA PHE A 95 7.43 4.17 -1.17
C PHE A 95 7.71 2.68 -0.90
N MET A 96 8.59 2.37 0.07
CA MET A 96 9.13 1.02 0.25
C MET A 96 8.91 0.42 1.64
N ALA A 97 8.25 1.13 2.56
CA ALA A 97 7.90 0.60 3.87
C ALA A 97 6.39 0.41 4.01
N LEU A 98 6.00 -0.74 4.55
CA LEU A 98 4.59 -1.06 4.76
C LEU A 98 4.01 -0.24 5.92
N ASP A 99 2.72 0.04 5.81
CA ASP A 99 1.98 0.67 6.90
C ASP A 99 1.82 -0.32 8.07
N PRO A 100 2.26 0.03 9.29
CA PRO A 100 2.19 -0.87 10.43
C PRO A 100 0.75 -1.19 10.86
N ARG A 101 -0.23 -0.38 10.46
CA ARG A 101 -1.66 -0.65 10.71
C ARG A 101 -2.16 -1.84 9.87
N LEU A 102 -1.60 -2.01 8.66
CA LEU A 102 -1.94 -3.12 7.77
C LEU A 102 -1.00 -4.31 7.90
N ALA A 103 0.26 -4.08 8.24
CA ALA A 103 1.28 -5.11 8.34
C ALA A 103 2.05 -4.99 9.66
N PRO A 104 1.44 -5.36 10.80
CA PRO A 104 2.12 -5.27 12.11
C PRO A 104 3.38 -6.13 12.20
N GLY A 105 3.46 -7.24 11.48
CA GLY A 105 4.67 -8.07 11.32
C GLY A 105 5.60 -7.59 10.19
N GLY A 106 5.29 -6.44 9.58
CA GLY A 106 6.10 -5.82 8.52
C GLY A 106 6.14 -6.66 7.24
N LEU A 107 7.30 -6.67 6.59
CA LEU A 107 7.49 -7.36 5.31
C LEU A 107 7.24 -8.88 5.39
N ALA A 108 7.34 -9.48 6.58
CA ALA A 108 7.04 -10.90 6.77
C ALA A 108 5.56 -11.21 6.49
N ASP A 109 4.65 -10.34 6.93
CA ASP A 109 3.21 -10.49 6.68
C ASP A 109 2.89 -10.47 5.18
N LEU A 110 3.44 -9.49 4.45
CA LEU A 110 3.23 -9.39 3.00
C LEU A 110 3.80 -10.61 2.27
N ARG A 111 5.01 -11.03 2.61
CA ARG A 111 5.62 -12.23 2.00
C ARG A 111 4.81 -13.48 2.26
N HIS A 112 4.26 -13.63 3.47
CA HIS A 112 3.40 -14.75 3.83
C HIS A 112 2.12 -14.74 3.01
N ALA A 113 1.44 -13.61 2.92
CA ALA A 113 0.22 -13.46 2.13
C ALA A 113 0.46 -13.73 0.64
N VAL A 114 1.51 -13.14 0.05
CA VAL A 114 1.88 -13.37 -1.35
C VAL A 114 2.19 -14.85 -1.61
N ALA A 115 2.94 -15.51 -0.71
CA ALA A 115 3.26 -16.92 -0.87
C ALA A 115 2.00 -17.81 -0.83
N ALA A 116 1.06 -17.52 0.07
CA ALA A 116 -0.21 -18.26 0.18
C ALA A 116 -1.09 -18.08 -1.06
N LEU A 117 -1.26 -16.84 -1.54
CA LEU A 117 -2.01 -16.52 -2.76
C LEU A 117 -1.38 -17.17 -3.99
N HIS A 118 -0.06 -17.07 -4.17
CA HIS A 118 0.66 -17.73 -5.26
C HIS A 118 0.52 -19.25 -5.19
N GLY A 119 0.56 -19.84 -3.98
CA GLY A 119 0.32 -21.26 -3.78
C GLY A 119 -1.09 -21.71 -4.21
N ALA A 120 -2.05 -20.80 -4.14
CA ALA A 120 -3.43 -21.00 -4.60
C ALA A 120 -3.64 -20.66 -6.10
N GLY A 121 -2.58 -20.27 -6.81
CA GLY A 121 -2.63 -19.88 -8.22
C GLY A 121 -3.15 -18.45 -8.47
N ILE A 122 -3.21 -17.61 -7.44
CA ILE A 122 -3.66 -16.22 -7.52
C ILE A 122 -2.46 -15.28 -7.52
N GLY A 123 -2.34 -14.43 -8.55
CA GLY A 123 -1.32 -13.39 -8.65
C GLY A 123 -1.58 -12.24 -7.68
N VAL A 124 -0.52 -11.45 -7.39
CA VAL A 124 -0.64 -10.26 -6.53
C VAL A 124 -0.04 -9.07 -7.26
N ILE A 125 -0.84 -8.01 -7.38
CA ILE A 125 -0.46 -6.70 -7.88
C ILE A 125 -0.43 -5.75 -6.69
N LEU A 126 0.60 -4.92 -6.58
CA LEU A 126 0.66 -3.85 -5.60
C LEU A 126 0.39 -2.52 -6.30
N ASP A 127 -0.66 -1.83 -5.87
CA ASP A 127 -0.90 -0.45 -6.27
C ASP A 127 0.02 0.47 -5.43
N LEU A 128 0.92 1.16 -6.11
CA LEU A 128 1.95 1.99 -5.47
C LEU A 128 1.94 3.40 -6.06
N VAL A 129 1.96 4.38 -5.17
CA VAL A 129 1.96 5.80 -5.52
C VAL A 129 3.40 6.32 -5.55
N PHE A 130 3.89 6.75 -6.73
CA PHE A 130 5.24 7.28 -6.90
C PHE A 130 5.27 8.74 -7.38
N ASN A 131 4.12 9.30 -7.75
CA ASN A 131 4.01 10.60 -8.38
C ASN A 131 3.90 11.78 -7.39
N HIS A 132 3.62 11.49 -6.11
CA HIS A 132 3.54 12.50 -5.04
C HIS A 132 3.80 11.87 -3.67
N THR A 133 3.89 12.71 -2.65
CA THR A 133 3.97 12.28 -1.24
C THR A 133 2.95 13.00 -0.38
N GLY A 134 2.64 12.43 0.77
CA GLY A 134 1.79 13.01 1.81
C GLY A 134 2.38 14.26 2.49
N GLU A 135 3.57 14.71 2.08
CA GLU A 135 4.15 15.98 2.53
C GLU A 135 3.40 17.20 1.98
N SER A 136 2.46 16.99 1.02
CA SER A 136 1.53 17.99 0.51
C SER A 136 2.22 19.23 -0.09
N ASP A 137 1.60 20.41 0.02
CA ASP A 137 2.10 21.69 -0.47
C ASP A 137 3.20 22.29 0.44
N ALA A 138 3.59 23.54 0.20
CA ALA A 138 4.61 24.26 0.96
C ALA A 138 4.31 24.36 2.47
N LEU A 139 3.02 24.27 2.86
CA LEU A 139 2.57 24.28 4.25
C LEU A 139 2.51 22.88 4.87
N GLY A 140 2.81 21.85 4.09
CA GLY A 140 2.82 20.46 4.54
C GLY A 140 4.02 20.15 5.44
N THR A 141 3.87 19.09 6.22
CA THR A 141 4.91 18.63 7.16
C THR A 141 6.07 17.98 6.41
N SER A 142 7.30 18.27 6.80
CA SER A 142 8.48 17.55 6.31
C SER A 142 8.61 16.21 7.04
N LEU A 143 8.40 15.11 6.35
CA LEU A 143 8.36 13.76 6.91
C LEU A 143 9.37 12.79 6.27
N SER A 144 9.66 12.98 5.00
CA SER A 144 10.48 12.07 4.20
C SER A 144 11.41 12.81 3.25
N LEU A 145 11.08 12.88 1.96
CA LEU A 145 11.96 13.38 0.90
C LEU A 145 12.25 14.87 0.99
N ARG A 146 11.27 15.67 1.46
CA ARG A 146 11.45 17.13 1.62
C ARG A 146 12.55 17.45 2.63
N GLY A 147 12.61 16.68 3.72
CA GLY A 147 13.64 16.86 4.74
C GLY A 147 15.04 16.43 4.31
N LEU A 148 15.14 15.63 3.26
CA LEU A 148 16.42 15.23 2.67
C LEU A 148 16.93 16.28 1.69
N ASP A 149 16.20 16.52 0.62
CA ASP A 149 16.49 17.55 -0.39
C ASP A 149 15.24 17.81 -1.24
N SER A 150 14.49 18.88 -0.90
CA SER A 150 13.27 19.21 -1.61
C SER A 150 13.51 19.47 -3.10
N ARG A 151 14.65 20.08 -3.46
CA ARG A 151 14.92 20.41 -4.87
C ARG A 151 15.33 19.22 -5.71
N ALA A 152 15.90 18.19 -5.08
CA ALA A 152 16.29 16.97 -5.77
C ALA A 152 15.11 16.01 -6.00
N TYR A 153 14.13 15.99 -5.08
CA TYR A 153 13.04 15.03 -5.10
C TYR A 153 11.72 15.57 -5.64
N TYR A 154 11.48 16.88 -5.55
CA TYR A 154 10.22 17.47 -5.99
C TYR A 154 10.44 18.43 -7.17
N ARG A 155 9.46 18.47 -8.04
CA ARG A 155 9.42 19.41 -9.14
C ARG A 155 9.14 20.81 -8.63
N HIS A 156 9.93 21.79 -9.09
CA HIS A 156 9.79 23.20 -8.76
C HIS A 156 9.69 24.03 -10.04
N ALA A 157 8.88 25.07 -9.99
CA ALA A 157 8.85 26.13 -10.99
C ALA A 157 10.10 27.01 -10.92
N ALA A 158 10.30 27.88 -11.91
CA ALA A 158 11.47 28.78 -11.97
C ALA A 158 11.54 29.74 -10.77
N ASP A 159 10.42 30.10 -10.16
CA ASP A 159 10.31 30.93 -8.96
C ASP A 159 10.55 30.15 -7.66
N GLY A 160 10.78 28.83 -7.74
CA GLY A 160 11.04 27.96 -6.60
C GLY A 160 9.78 27.39 -5.94
N GLN A 161 8.59 27.68 -6.45
CA GLN A 161 7.35 27.07 -5.91
C GLN A 161 7.24 25.60 -6.32
N LEU A 162 6.63 24.78 -5.44
CA LEU A 162 6.33 23.38 -5.76
C LEU A 162 5.34 23.30 -6.91
N ILE A 163 5.63 22.46 -7.88
CA ILE A 163 4.68 22.11 -8.94
C ILE A 163 3.69 21.07 -8.39
N ASN A 164 2.41 21.28 -8.70
CA ASN A 164 1.30 20.44 -8.24
C ASN A 164 0.50 19.85 -9.43
N ASP A 165 1.18 19.14 -10.32
CA ASP A 165 0.53 18.49 -11.47
C ASP A 165 -0.39 17.34 -11.04
N THR A 166 -0.18 16.80 -9.84
CA THR A 166 -0.95 15.68 -9.28
C THR A 166 -2.25 16.11 -8.58
N GLY A 167 -2.39 17.41 -8.26
CA GLY A 167 -3.51 17.91 -7.47
C GLY A 167 -3.42 17.64 -5.96
N THR A 168 -2.32 17.02 -5.49
CA THR A 168 -2.13 16.61 -4.09
C THR A 168 -1.22 17.53 -3.28
N GLY A 169 -0.68 18.57 -3.92
CA GLY A 169 0.18 19.59 -3.32
C GLY A 169 1.64 19.52 -3.75
N ASN A 170 2.09 18.40 -4.31
CA ASN A 170 3.44 18.23 -4.85
C ASN A 170 3.48 17.22 -6.00
N THR A 171 4.59 17.25 -6.73
CA THR A 171 4.93 16.27 -7.77
C THR A 171 6.38 15.84 -7.55
N VAL A 172 6.63 14.54 -7.49
CA VAL A 172 7.96 13.92 -7.33
C VAL A 172 8.61 13.71 -8.69
#